data_4a1b4e3ecf3b391d664349eb3a94c67c
#
_entry.id   4a1b4e3ecf3b391d664349eb3a94c67c
#
_cell.length_a   1.000
_cell.length_b   1.000
_cell.length_c   1.000
_cell.angle_alpha   90.00
_cell.angle_beta   90.00
_cell.angle_gamma   90.00
#
_symmetry.space_group_name_H-M   'P 1'
#
loop_
_entity.id
_entity.type
_entity.pdbx_description
1 polymer ?
#
loop_
_entity_poly.entity_id
_entity_poly.type
_entity_poly.pdbx_seq_one_letter_code
_entity_poly.pdbx_strand_id
1 'polypeptide(L)'
;FGGVVLGVALSVRILHGRAARTLLAPDWVPGVSAGQRPMARDAWRTALAVACIHLPIVAISGFEGDLVASRSLLAWLLLLPFAVPAVLIQTLGEEVVFRGYLLQQLGARFRSPLAWMVLPAIGFGALHLANGAGAGMLSVWAFAFGLIAADLTARTGTLAAAWAFHAANNASVMLVAGDEQISGLSLWTLTGSAEAAASMTVGTLMVQIGLLALSWLAVRIALRV
;
A
#
# COMPACT_ATOMS: atom_id res chain seq x y z
N PHE A 1 11.83 -4.40 -8.08
CA PHE A 1 11.48 -4.43 -6.65
C PHE A 1 12.08 -5.63 -5.91
N GLY A 2 12.13 -6.85 -6.47
CA GLY A 2 12.82 -7.98 -5.83
C GLY A 2 14.26 -7.68 -5.45
N GLY A 3 15.01 -7.00 -6.32
CA GLY A 3 16.38 -6.50 -6.03
C GLY A 3 16.42 -5.51 -4.87
N VAL A 4 15.39 -4.68 -4.70
CA VAL A 4 15.28 -3.74 -3.56
C VAL A 4 15.13 -4.51 -2.26
N VAL A 5 14.24 -5.51 -2.20
CA VAL A 5 14.07 -6.38 -1.01
C VAL A 5 15.38 -7.06 -0.63
N LEU A 6 16.07 -7.64 -1.60
CA LEU A 6 17.37 -8.28 -1.39
C LEU A 6 18.44 -7.27 -0.92
N GLY A 7 18.50 -6.10 -1.55
CA GLY A 7 19.45 -5.04 -1.18
C GLY A 7 19.26 -4.57 0.26
N VAL A 8 18.01 -4.31 0.67
CA VAL A 8 17.71 -3.90 2.06
C VAL A 8 17.99 -5.03 3.04
N ALA A 9 17.65 -6.29 2.70
CA ALA A 9 17.94 -7.44 3.55
C ALA A 9 19.44 -7.65 3.75
N LEU A 10 20.24 -7.49 2.69
CA LEU A 10 21.71 -7.54 2.77
C LEU A 10 22.27 -6.37 3.58
N SER A 11 21.77 -5.16 3.38
CA SER A 11 22.19 -3.97 4.14
C SER A 11 21.96 -4.15 5.63
N VAL A 12 20.80 -4.66 6.04
CA VAL A 12 20.47 -4.93 7.44
C VAL A 12 21.41 -5.99 8.02
N ARG A 13 21.75 -7.02 7.24
CA ARG A 13 22.66 -8.09 7.69
C ARG A 13 24.11 -7.61 7.79
N ILE A 14 24.59 -6.86 6.79
CA ILE A 14 26.00 -6.45 6.70
C ILE A 14 26.28 -5.24 7.60
N LEU A 15 25.45 -4.21 7.54
CA LEU A 15 25.69 -2.94 8.24
C LEU A 15 25.21 -2.96 9.69
N HIS A 16 24.15 -3.72 9.98
CA HIS A 16 23.52 -3.72 11.31
C HIS A 16 23.64 -5.06 12.06
N GLY A 17 24.21 -6.10 11.46
CA GLY A 17 24.33 -7.43 12.07
C GLY A 17 22.99 -8.11 12.41
N ARG A 18 21.87 -7.62 11.84
CA ARG A 18 20.51 -8.09 12.12
C ARG A 18 20.05 -9.13 11.09
N ALA A 19 19.20 -10.06 11.52
CA ALA A 19 18.57 -11.00 10.59
C ALA A 19 17.54 -10.26 9.71
N ALA A 20 17.45 -10.60 8.41
CA ALA A 20 16.51 -9.98 7.46
C ALA A 20 15.03 -10.06 7.91
N ARG A 21 14.64 -11.13 8.65
CA ARG A 21 13.29 -11.27 9.21
C ARG A 21 12.88 -10.11 10.13
N THR A 22 13.84 -9.39 10.73
CA THR A 22 13.56 -8.24 11.59
C THR A 22 13.01 -7.02 10.82
N LEU A 23 13.11 -7.02 9.50
CA LEU A 23 12.42 -6.06 8.64
C LEU A 23 10.90 -6.27 8.66
N LEU A 24 10.45 -7.52 8.81
CA LEU A 24 9.03 -7.88 8.84
C LEU A 24 8.41 -7.78 10.22
N ALA A 25 9.18 -8.11 11.26
CA ALA A 25 8.76 -8.05 12.66
C ALA A 25 10.00 -7.78 13.53
N PRO A 26 10.20 -6.55 14.02
CA PRO A 26 11.35 -6.23 14.85
C PRO A 26 11.25 -6.89 16.23
N ASP A 27 12.35 -7.47 16.69
CA ASP A 27 12.43 -8.18 17.98
C ASP A 27 12.37 -7.24 19.22
N TRP A 28 12.39 -5.90 18.98
CA TRP A 28 12.57 -4.89 20.04
C TRP A 28 11.32 -4.05 20.34
N VAL A 29 10.18 -4.29 19.68
CA VAL A 29 8.96 -3.50 19.94
C VAL A 29 8.42 -3.86 21.34
N PRO A 30 8.42 -2.91 22.31
CA PRO A 30 7.90 -3.16 23.65
C PRO A 30 6.43 -3.61 23.59
N GLY A 31 6.10 -4.70 24.29
CA GLY A 31 4.74 -5.22 24.36
C GLY A 31 4.29 -6.07 23.16
N VAL A 32 5.12 -6.19 22.13
CA VAL A 32 4.89 -7.09 21.00
C VAL A 32 6.05 -8.07 20.94
N SER A 33 5.82 -9.28 21.47
CA SER A 33 6.80 -10.37 21.27
C SER A 33 6.79 -10.75 19.79
N ALA A 34 7.95 -10.72 19.14
CA ALA A 34 8.10 -11.19 17.78
C ALA A 34 7.48 -12.60 17.66
N GLY A 35 6.48 -12.73 16.80
CA GLY A 35 5.77 -14.00 16.58
C GLY A 35 4.47 -14.20 17.37
N GLN A 36 4.04 -13.31 18.26
CA GLN A 36 2.75 -13.45 18.95
C GLN A 36 1.53 -13.07 18.10
N ARG A 37 1.69 -12.19 17.09
CA ARG A 37 0.62 -11.91 16.13
C ARG A 37 0.80 -12.77 14.87
N PRO A 38 -0.19 -13.57 14.47
CA PRO A 38 -0.10 -14.36 13.24
C PRO A 38 -0.18 -13.44 12.03
N MET A 39 0.99 -13.13 11.44
CA MET A 39 1.14 -12.21 10.30
C MET A 39 0.21 -12.57 9.13
N ALA A 40 0.05 -13.86 8.83
CA ALA A 40 -0.86 -14.30 7.76
C ALA A 40 -2.33 -13.94 8.05
N ARG A 41 -2.77 -14.07 9.31
CA ARG A 41 -4.12 -13.68 9.73
C ARG A 41 -4.32 -12.17 9.62
N ASP A 42 -3.34 -11.38 10.06
CA ASP A 42 -3.43 -9.93 10.02
C ASP A 42 -3.40 -9.45 8.55
N ALA A 43 -2.57 -10.04 7.69
CA ALA A 43 -2.56 -9.75 6.26
C ALA A 43 -3.91 -10.09 5.60
N TRP A 44 -4.46 -11.28 5.85
CA TRP A 44 -5.75 -11.69 5.30
C TRP A 44 -6.90 -10.78 5.74
N ARG A 45 -7.00 -10.49 7.04
CA ARG A 45 -8.04 -9.59 7.56
C ARG A 45 -7.93 -8.19 6.99
N THR A 46 -6.70 -7.69 6.82
CA THR A 46 -6.46 -6.40 6.20
C THR A 46 -6.89 -6.40 4.74
N ALA A 47 -6.47 -7.39 3.95
CA ALA A 47 -6.85 -7.49 2.54
C ALA A 47 -8.38 -7.58 2.37
N LEU A 48 -9.06 -8.37 3.22
CA LEU A 48 -10.51 -8.49 3.21
C LEU A 48 -11.19 -7.16 3.57
N ALA A 49 -10.73 -6.46 4.60
CA ALA A 49 -11.29 -5.17 5.00
C ALA A 49 -11.15 -4.11 3.90
N VAL A 50 -10.00 -4.05 3.22
CA VAL A 50 -9.81 -3.17 2.07
C VAL A 50 -10.72 -3.56 0.91
N ALA A 51 -10.81 -4.85 0.59
CA ALA A 51 -11.69 -5.34 -0.48
C ALA A 51 -13.18 -5.01 -0.22
N CYS A 52 -13.64 -5.09 1.03
CA CYS A 52 -15.00 -4.71 1.42
C CYS A 52 -15.32 -3.23 1.19
N ILE A 53 -14.31 -2.37 1.12
CA ILE A 53 -14.49 -0.95 0.79
C ILE A 53 -14.36 -0.73 -0.73
N HIS A 54 -13.34 -1.32 -1.37
CA HIS A 54 -13.01 -1.03 -2.77
C HIS A 54 -13.95 -1.74 -3.76
N LEU A 55 -14.34 -3.00 -3.52
CA LEU A 55 -15.19 -3.73 -4.46
C LEU A 55 -16.59 -3.12 -4.66
N PRO A 56 -17.28 -2.62 -3.61
CA PRO A 56 -18.53 -1.87 -3.80
C PRO A 56 -18.36 -0.61 -4.65
N ILE A 57 -17.23 0.12 -4.49
CA ILE A 57 -16.95 1.33 -5.30
C ILE A 57 -16.81 0.94 -6.76
N VAL A 58 -16.03 -0.09 -7.07
CA VAL A 58 -15.89 -0.61 -8.45
C VAL A 58 -17.25 -1.06 -9.01
N ALA A 59 -18.08 -1.73 -8.20
CA ALA A 59 -19.41 -2.15 -8.63
C ALA A 59 -20.32 -0.96 -8.94
N ILE A 60 -20.29 0.10 -8.13
CA ILE A 60 -21.06 1.33 -8.37
C ILE A 60 -20.61 1.98 -9.69
N SER A 61 -19.30 2.16 -9.92
CA SER A 61 -18.79 2.69 -11.19
C SER A 61 -19.20 1.84 -12.40
N GLY A 62 -19.34 0.52 -12.22
CA GLY A 62 -19.89 -0.36 -13.25
C GLY A 62 -21.37 -0.11 -13.56
N PHE A 63 -22.19 0.19 -12.54
CA PHE A 63 -23.60 0.56 -12.73
C PHE A 63 -23.77 1.94 -13.33
N GLU A 64 -22.88 2.87 -13.06
CA GLU A 64 -22.87 4.22 -13.65
C GLU A 64 -22.39 4.23 -15.11
N GLY A 65 -21.80 3.12 -15.59
CA GLY A 65 -21.34 2.99 -16.96
C GLY A 65 -19.90 3.48 -17.18
N ASP A 66 -19.19 3.77 -16.12
CA ASP A 66 -17.82 4.30 -16.18
C ASP A 66 -16.75 3.22 -16.44
N LEU A 67 -17.13 1.93 -16.44
CA LEU A 67 -16.21 0.82 -16.65
C LEU A 67 -16.30 0.25 -18.07
N VAL A 68 -15.16 0.21 -18.76
CA VAL A 68 -14.98 -0.47 -20.04
C VAL A 68 -14.06 -1.68 -19.85
N ALA A 69 -14.42 -2.81 -20.46
CA ALA A 69 -13.59 -4.01 -20.41
C ALA A 69 -12.26 -3.78 -21.12
N SER A 70 -11.15 -3.90 -20.39
CA SER A 70 -9.80 -3.78 -20.94
C SER A 70 -9.38 -5.06 -21.66
N ARG A 71 -9.94 -6.18 -21.25
CA ARG A 71 -9.64 -7.53 -21.81
C ARG A 71 -10.74 -8.54 -21.52
N SER A 72 -10.69 -9.68 -22.19
CA SER A 72 -11.60 -10.78 -21.87
C SER A 72 -11.27 -11.40 -20.50
N LEU A 73 -12.28 -11.94 -19.81
CA LEU A 73 -12.12 -12.59 -18.52
C LEU A 73 -11.09 -13.71 -18.56
N LEU A 74 -11.08 -14.52 -19.65
CA LEU A 74 -10.10 -15.60 -19.80
C LEU A 74 -8.66 -15.07 -19.89
N ALA A 75 -8.42 -14.03 -20.69
CA ALA A 75 -7.10 -13.42 -20.81
C ALA A 75 -6.63 -12.85 -19.48
N TRP A 76 -7.53 -12.24 -18.72
CA TRP A 76 -7.25 -11.73 -17.37
C TRP A 76 -6.89 -12.86 -16.40
N LEU A 77 -7.69 -13.93 -16.35
CA LEU A 77 -7.43 -15.09 -15.47
C LEU A 77 -6.06 -15.73 -15.77
N LEU A 78 -5.67 -15.83 -17.04
CA LEU A 78 -4.36 -16.34 -17.44
C LEU A 78 -3.19 -15.40 -17.07
N LEU A 79 -3.47 -14.12 -16.91
CA LEU A 79 -2.49 -13.13 -16.49
C LEU A 79 -2.25 -13.13 -14.97
N LEU A 80 -3.27 -13.42 -14.15
CA LEU A 80 -3.20 -13.33 -12.69
C LEU A 80 -2.03 -14.09 -12.05
N PRO A 81 -1.63 -15.31 -12.48
CA PRO A 81 -0.49 -16.02 -11.91
C PRO A 81 0.84 -15.25 -11.98
N PHE A 82 0.96 -14.29 -12.90
CA PHE A 82 2.13 -13.42 -13.06
C PHE A 82 1.90 -12.05 -12.43
N ALA A 83 0.72 -11.47 -12.64
CA ALA A 83 0.38 -10.13 -12.20
C ALA A 83 0.25 -10.04 -10.67
N VAL A 84 -0.38 -11.00 -10.02
CA VAL A 84 -0.52 -11.01 -8.55
C VAL A 84 0.84 -11.07 -7.86
N PRO A 85 1.75 -12.02 -8.17
CA PRO A 85 3.10 -11.98 -7.60
C PRO A 85 3.87 -10.70 -7.88
N ALA A 86 3.71 -10.11 -9.07
CA ALA A 86 4.37 -8.85 -9.42
C ALA A 86 3.91 -7.70 -8.51
N VAL A 87 2.60 -7.54 -8.29
CA VAL A 87 2.04 -6.54 -7.36
C VAL A 87 2.48 -6.80 -5.93
N LEU A 88 2.49 -8.06 -5.48
CA LEU A 88 2.94 -8.42 -4.13
C LEU A 88 4.42 -8.10 -3.90
N ILE A 89 5.28 -8.38 -4.89
CA ILE A 89 6.73 -8.10 -4.79
C ILE A 89 6.99 -6.58 -4.89
N GLN A 90 6.27 -5.87 -5.74
CA GLN A 90 6.37 -4.41 -5.85
C GLN A 90 6.03 -3.75 -4.51
N THR A 91 4.85 -4.02 -3.96
CA THR A 91 4.40 -3.43 -2.70
C THR A 91 5.26 -3.87 -1.51
N LEU A 92 5.72 -5.13 -1.47
CA LEU A 92 6.66 -5.59 -0.45
C LEU A 92 7.98 -4.82 -0.51
N GLY A 93 8.50 -4.55 -1.71
CA GLY A 93 9.75 -3.78 -1.87
C GLY A 93 9.63 -2.39 -1.26
N GLU A 94 8.54 -1.71 -1.52
CA GLU A 94 8.28 -0.37 -0.97
C GLU A 94 8.08 -0.42 0.55
N GLU A 95 7.27 -1.35 1.06
CA GLU A 95 7.03 -1.46 2.50
C GLU A 95 8.30 -1.85 3.27
N VAL A 96 9.14 -2.72 2.73
CA VAL A 96 10.42 -3.10 3.35
C VAL A 96 11.36 -1.90 3.47
N VAL A 97 11.41 -1.02 2.47
CA VAL A 97 12.20 0.21 2.53
C VAL A 97 11.64 1.17 3.59
N PHE A 98 10.37 1.52 3.47
CA PHE A 98 9.79 2.63 4.24
C PHE A 98 9.41 2.23 5.66
N ARG A 99 8.81 1.05 5.86
CA ARG A 99 8.31 0.61 7.19
C ARG A 99 9.21 -0.45 7.81
N GLY A 100 9.79 -1.33 6.99
CA GLY A 100 10.73 -2.33 7.46
C GLY A 100 12.10 -1.76 7.83
N TYR A 101 12.58 -0.75 7.11
CA TYR A 101 13.92 -0.18 7.33
C TYR A 101 13.86 1.24 7.89
N LEU A 102 13.41 2.24 7.11
CA LEU A 102 13.48 3.65 7.51
C LEU A 102 12.72 3.94 8.81
N LEU A 103 11.48 3.47 8.92
CA LEU A 103 10.67 3.63 10.13
C LEU A 103 11.38 3.05 11.36
N GLN A 104 11.95 1.85 11.25
CA GLN A 104 12.68 1.21 12.35
C GLN A 104 13.96 1.96 12.71
N GLN A 105 14.75 2.42 11.71
CA GLN A 105 15.99 3.17 11.95
C GLN A 105 15.71 4.52 12.64
N LEU A 106 14.68 5.23 12.19
CA LEU A 106 14.28 6.51 12.78
C LEU A 106 13.66 6.29 14.17
N GLY A 107 12.81 5.27 14.34
CA GLY A 107 12.21 4.93 15.62
C GLY A 107 13.23 4.53 16.69
N ALA A 108 14.35 3.91 16.29
CA ALA A 108 15.46 3.61 17.20
C ALA A 108 16.24 4.87 17.66
N ARG A 109 16.21 5.95 16.87
CA ARG A 109 16.96 7.19 17.16
C ARG A 109 16.11 8.30 17.75
N PHE A 110 14.85 8.38 17.37
CA PHE A 110 13.96 9.50 17.74
C PHE A 110 12.74 8.99 18.49
N ARG A 111 12.46 9.58 19.65
CA ARG A 111 11.25 9.28 20.43
C ARG A 111 9.98 9.87 19.81
N SER A 112 10.11 10.96 19.05
CA SER A 112 8.99 11.65 18.44
C SER A 112 8.40 10.84 17.27
N PRO A 113 7.08 10.53 17.29
CA PRO A 113 6.38 9.91 16.15
C PRO A 113 6.50 10.74 14.86
N LEU A 114 6.62 12.05 14.96
CA LEU A 114 6.82 12.92 13.80
C LEU A 114 8.08 12.54 13.00
N ALA A 115 9.14 12.10 13.66
CA ALA A 115 10.36 11.72 12.97
C ALA A 115 10.22 10.38 12.24
N TRP A 116 9.72 9.34 12.91
CA TRP A 116 9.72 7.99 12.34
C TRP A 116 8.45 7.63 11.57
N MET A 117 7.35 8.40 11.68
CA MET A 117 6.17 8.26 10.82
C MET A 117 6.20 9.25 9.64
N VAL A 118 6.41 10.54 9.93
CA VAL A 118 6.21 11.59 8.93
C VAL A 118 7.36 11.64 7.92
N LEU A 119 8.63 11.50 8.34
CA LEU A 119 9.75 11.58 7.40
C LEU A 119 9.72 10.46 6.33
N PRO A 120 9.50 9.16 6.68
CA PRO A 120 9.33 8.14 5.66
C PRO A 120 8.11 8.37 4.77
N ALA A 121 7.00 8.91 5.33
CA ALA A 121 5.81 9.22 4.57
C ALA A 121 6.03 10.35 3.56
N ILE A 122 6.80 11.40 3.92
CA ILE A 122 7.23 12.45 2.99
C ILE A 122 8.06 11.83 1.85
N GLY A 123 9.03 10.99 2.19
CA GLY A 123 9.84 10.29 1.19
C GLY A 123 8.99 9.43 0.25
N PHE A 124 8.01 8.71 0.79
CA PHE A 124 7.09 7.90 0.00
C PHE A 124 6.23 8.77 -0.94
N GLY A 125 5.66 9.87 -0.45
CA GLY A 125 4.95 10.84 -1.28
C GLY A 125 5.83 11.43 -2.39
N ALA A 126 7.06 11.82 -2.06
CA ALA A 126 8.00 12.43 -3.01
C ALA A 126 8.33 11.52 -4.20
N LEU A 127 8.41 10.20 -4.00
CA LEU A 127 8.61 9.24 -5.09
C LEU A 127 7.48 9.28 -6.13
N HIS A 128 6.27 9.68 -5.74
CA HIS A 128 5.11 9.75 -6.64
C HIS A 128 5.06 11.03 -7.48
N LEU A 129 5.96 12.01 -7.22
CA LEU A 129 6.07 13.22 -8.06
C LEU A 129 6.53 12.92 -9.50
N ALA A 130 7.10 11.75 -9.75
CA ALA A 130 7.53 11.32 -11.07
C ALA A 130 6.41 10.65 -11.91
N ASN A 131 5.19 10.50 -11.37
CA ASN A 131 4.12 9.70 -12.00
C ASN A 131 3.26 10.46 -13.04
N GLY A 132 3.76 11.52 -13.64
CA GLY A 132 3.08 12.18 -14.76
C GLY A 132 1.97 13.16 -14.36
N ALA A 133 0.88 13.20 -15.13
CA ALA A 133 -0.23 14.12 -14.88
C ALA A 133 -0.88 13.86 -13.50
N GLY A 134 -1.16 14.93 -12.76
CA GLY A 134 -1.73 14.81 -11.41
C GLY A 134 -0.73 14.40 -10.32
N ALA A 135 0.56 14.24 -10.64
CA ALA A 135 1.60 13.75 -9.72
C ALA A 135 1.67 14.52 -8.37
N GLY A 136 1.41 15.83 -8.37
CA GLY A 136 1.37 16.61 -7.13
C GLY A 136 0.29 16.16 -6.17
N MET A 137 -0.93 15.93 -6.65
CA MET A 137 -2.05 15.45 -5.82
C MET A 137 -1.85 13.98 -5.43
N LEU A 138 -1.34 13.16 -6.35
CA LEU A 138 -0.96 11.78 -6.07
C LEU A 138 0.11 11.70 -4.98
N SER A 139 1.10 12.61 -5.00
CA SER A 139 2.13 12.72 -3.96
C SER A 139 1.53 13.01 -2.57
N VAL A 140 0.53 13.91 -2.49
CA VAL A 140 -0.17 14.20 -1.23
C VAL A 140 -0.99 12.99 -0.76
N TRP A 141 -1.67 12.31 -1.68
CA TRP A 141 -2.38 11.07 -1.37
C TRP A 141 -1.41 9.98 -0.87
N ALA A 142 -0.29 9.79 -1.58
CA ALA A 142 0.72 8.81 -1.20
C ALA A 142 1.39 9.15 0.16
N PHE A 143 1.56 10.43 0.48
CA PHE A 143 1.98 10.86 1.82
C PHE A 143 0.98 10.42 2.88
N ALA A 144 -0.33 10.67 2.67
CA ALA A 144 -1.38 10.23 3.60
C ALA A 144 -1.41 8.71 3.75
N PHE A 145 -1.29 7.98 2.63
CA PHE A 145 -1.11 6.53 2.62
C PHE A 145 0.10 6.10 3.45
N GLY A 146 1.21 6.83 3.29
CA GLY A 146 2.45 6.62 4.04
C GLY A 146 2.26 6.67 5.55
N LEU A 147 1.50 7.64 6.04
CA LEU A 147 1.17 7.77 7.46
C LEU A 147 0.30 6.60 7.96
N ILE A 148 -0.69 6.19 7.19
CA ILE A 148 -1.57 5.07 7.50
C ILE A 148 -0.78 3.76 7.60
N ALA A 149 0.09 3.48 6.63
CA ALA A 149 0.92 2.29 6.64
C ALA A 149 1.90 2.28 7.83
N ALA A 150 2.44 3.45 8.21
CA ALA A 150 3.27 3.58 9.40
C ALA A 150 2.46 3.32 10.69
N ASP A 151 1.23 3.85 10.81
CA ASP A 151 0.33 3.60 11.94
C ASP A 151 -0.01 2.11 12.07
N LEU A 152 -0.38 1.44 10.97
CA LEU A 152 -0.68 0.01 10.96
C LEU A 152 0.54 -0.81 11.39
N THR A 153 1.73 -0.48 10.88
CA THR A 153 2.98 -1.15 11.28
C THR A 153 3.27 -0.95 12.77
N ALA A 154 3.15 0.28 13.27
CA ALA A 154 3.43 0.60 14.67
C ALA A 154 2.45 -0.11 15.62
N ARG A 155 1.16 -0.17 15.28
CA ARG A 155 0.14 -0.82 16.12
C ARG A 155 0.19 -2.33 16.10
N THR A 156 0.51 -2.92 14.96
CA THR A 156 0.59 -4.39 14.85
C THR A 156 1.96 -4.94 15.25
N GLY A 157 2.99 -4.11 15.26
CA GLY A 157 4.38 -4.52 15.47
C GLY A 157 4.95 -5.36 14.34
N THR A 158 4.24 -5.48 13.21
CA THR A 158 4.68 -6.26 12.04
C THR A 158 4.37 -5.51 10.75
N LEU A 159 5.08 -5.86 9.67
CA LEU A 159 4.86 -5.29 8.35
C LEU A 159 3.58 -5.83 7.66
N ALA A 160 3.00 -6.92 8.18
CA ALA A 160 1.97 -7.70 7.50
C ALA A 160 0.71 -6.87 7.16
N ALA A 161 0.23 -6.05 8.11
CA ALA A 161 -0.95 -5.21 7.89
C ALA A 161 -0.69 -4.11 6.88
N ALA A 162 0.43 -3.38 6.98
CA ALA A 162 0.79 -2.32 6.04
C ALA A 162 0.99 -2.88 4.63
N TRP A 163 1.71 -3.98 4.50
CA TRP A 163 1.93 -4.63 3.21
C TRP A 163 0.62 -5.13 2.58
N ALA A 164 -0.24 -5.80 3.35
CA ALA A 164 -1.54 -6.28 2.83
C ALA A 164 -2.48 -5.11 2.46
N PHE A 165 -2.44 -4.01 3.21
CA PHE A 165 -3.17 -2.78 2.90
C PHE A 165 -2.72 -2.21 1.56
N HIS A 166 -1.40 -2.12 1.37
CA HIS A 166 -0.78 -1.65 0.13
C HIS A 166 -1.10 -2.58 -1.05
N ALA A 167 -0.88 -3.88 -0.87
CA ALA A 167 -1.12 -4.88 -1.91
C ALA A 167 -2.59 -4.93 -2.33
N ALA A 168 -3.54 -4.86 -1.40
CA ALA A 168 -4.97 -4.86 -1.71
C ALA A 168 -5.39 -3.58 -2.43
N ASN A 169 -4.88 -2.41 -1.99
CA ASN A 169 -5.11 -1.15 -2.69
C ASN A 169 -4.58 -1.21 -4.13
N ASN A 170 -3.31 -1.60 -4.32
CA ASN A 170 -2.72 -1.69 -5.65
C ASN A 170 -3.39 -2.76 -6.51
N ALA A 171 -3.77 -3.90 -5.95
CA ALA A 171 -4.50 -4.93 -6.68
C ALA A 171 -5.86 -4.42 -7.18
N SER A 172 -6.59 -3.61 -6.40
CA SER A 172 -7.88 -3.05 -6.85
C SER A 172 -7.72 -2.12 -8.05
N VAL A 173 -6.70 -1.26 -8.05
CA VAL A 173 -6.47 -0.31 -9.16
C VAL A 173 -5.66 -0.89 -10.32
N MET A 174 -4.80 -1.87 -10.08
CA MET A 174 -3.96 -2.44 -11.14
C MET A 174 -4.52 -3.70 -11.77
N LEU A 175 -5.32 -4.49 -11.04
CA LEU A 175 -5.82 -5.79 -11.52
C LEU A 175 -7.33 -5.78 -11.75
N VAL A 176 -8.11 -5.00 -10.99
CA VAL A 176 -9.58 -5.03 -11.09
C VAL A 176 -10.07 -3.90 -11.98
N ALA A 177 -9.96 -2.64 -11.54
CA ALA A 177 -10.41 -1.48 -12.29
C ALA A 177 -9.31 -0.40 -12.26
N GLY A 178 -8.53 -0.35 -13.33
CA GLY A 178 -7.43 0.59 -13.48
C GLY A 178 -7.90 1.91 -14.08
N ASP A 179 -7.15 2.98 -13.83
CA ASP A 179 -7.26 4.18 -14.63
C ASP A 179 -6.62 3.98 -16.02
N GLU A 180 -6.85 4.90 -16.94
CA GLU A 180 -6.36 4.81 -18.32
C GLU A 180 -4.81 4.80 -18.42
N GLN A 181 -4.10 5.26 -17.39
CA GLN A 181 -2.64 5.29 -17.37
C GLN A 181 -2.04 3.95 -16.91
N ILE A 182 -2.72 3.23 -16.00
CA ILE A 182 -2.20 2.00 -15.38
C ILE A 182 -3.05 0.75 -15.64
N SER A 183 -4.04 0.84 -16.55
CA SER A 183 -4.97 -0.27 -16.86
C SER A 183 -4.33 -1.48 -17.58
N GLY A 184 -3.02 -1.44 -17.82
CA GLY A 184 -2.31 -2.49 -18.57
C GLY A 184 -2.45 -3.92 -18.04
N LEU A 185 -2.83 -4.11 -16.77
CA LEU A 185 -3.06 -5.43 -16.15
C LEU A 185 -4.51 -5.63 -15.70
N SER A 186 -5.35 -4.59 -15.69
CA SER A 186 -6.69 -4.62 -15.12
C SER A 186 -7.71 -5.33 -16.03
N LEU A 187 -8.78 -5.83 -15.42
CA LEU A 187 -9.92 -6.39 -16.12
C LEU A 187 -10.77 -5.29 -16.76
N TRP A 188 -10.95 -4.18 -16.05
CA TRP A 188 -11.68 -3.00 -16.51
C TRP A 188 -10.81 -1.76 -16.47
N THR A 189 -11.15 -0.78 -17.31
CA THR A 189 -10.60 0.57 -17.29
C THR A 189 -11.70 1.55 -16.90
N LEU A 190 -11.40 2.46 -15.99
CA LEU A 190 -12.28 3.56 -15.59
C LEU A 190 -12.14 4.66 -16.62
N THR A 191 -13.22 4.94 -17.38
CA THR A 191 -13.23 5.93 -18.45
C THR A 191 -13.15 7.36 -17.90
N GLY A 192 -12.47 8.25 -18.63
CA GLY A 192 -12.26 9.64 -18.21
C GLY A 192 -11.32 9.83 -17.02
N SER A 193 -10.70 8.75 -16.54
CA SER A 193 -9.82 8.81 -15.37
C SER A 193 -8.54 9.60 -15.62
N ALA A 194 -8.01 9.59 -16.84
CA ALA A 194 -6.83 10.40 -17.19
C ALA A 194 -7.13 11.90 -17.13
N GLU A 195 -8.28 12.34 -17.63
CA GLU A 195 -8.75 13.72 -17.55
C GLU A 195 -9.04 14.11 -16.09
N ALA A 196 -9.68 13.22 -15.34
CA ALA A 196 -9.94 13.41 -13.92
C ALA A 196 -8.64 13.54 -13.10
N ALA A 197 -7.60 12.74 -13.41
CA ALA A 197 -6.30 12.85 -12.77
C ALA A 197 -5.60 14.18 -13.12
N ALA A 198 -5.65 14.59 -14.39
CA ALA A 198 -5.04 15.85 -14.83
C ALA A 198 -5.75 17.09 -14.24
N SER A 199 -7.07 16.99 -14.03
CA SER A 199 -7.93 18.07 -13.48
C SER A 199 -8.25 17.86 -12.00
N MET A 200 -7.53 17.01 -11.29
CA MET A 200 -7.81 16.68 -9.89
C MET A 200 -7.87 17.94 -9.02
N THR A 201 -9.01 18.14 -8.40
CA THR A 201 -9.26 19.24 -7.48
C THR A 201 -8.91 18.86 -6.05
N VAL A 202 -8.79 19.87 -5.17
CA VAL A 202 -8.65 19.64 -3.73
C VAL A 202 -9.86 18.85 -3.19
N GLY A 203 -11.07 19.11 -3.71
CA GLY A 203 -12.28 18.38 -3.32
C GLY A 203 -12.18 16.88 -3.65
N THR A 204 -11.76 16.55 -4.87
CA THR A 204 -11.54 15.15 -5.29
C THR A 204 -10.49 14.47 -4.43
N LEU A 205 -9.37 15.14 -4.15
CA LEU A 205 -8.33 14.63 -3.27
C LEU A 205 -8.88 14.35 -1.85
N MET A 206 -9.69 15.25 -1.30
CA MET A 206 -10.31 15.06 0.02
C MET A 206 -11.22 13.82 0.06
N VAL A 207 -11.99 13.57 -1.00
CA VAL A 207 -12.80 12.34 -1.13
C VAL A 207 -11.89 11.10 -1.14
N GLN A 208 -10.83 11.10 -1.93
CA GLN A 208 -9.90 9.98 -1.99
C GLN A 208 -9.18 9.72 -0.65
N ILE A 209 -8.76 10.78 0.04
CA ILE A 209 -8.19 10.66 1.40
C ILE A 209 -9.25 10.16 2.39
N GLY A 210 -10.50 10.59 2.25
CA GLY A 210 -11.62 10.09 3.05
C GLY A 210 -11.85 8.59 2.87
N LEU A 211 -11.83 8.08 1.63
CA LEU A 211 -11.93 6.66 1.32
C LEU A 211 -10.72 5.87 1.86
N LEU A 212 -9.53 6.44 1.75
CA LEU A 212 -8.32 5.88 2.33
C LEU A 212 -8.43 5.77 3.88
N ALA A 213 -8.92 6.82 4.53
CA ALA A 213 -9.15 6.84 5.98
C ALA A 213 -10.24 5.84 6.40
N LEU A 214 -11.31 5.68 5.61
CA LEU A 214 -12.34 4.68 5.83
C LEU A 214 -11.77 3.26 5.74
N SER A 215 -10.95 2.99 4.73
CA SER A 215 -10.26 1.71 4.57
C SER A 215 -9.33 1.42 5.76
N TRP A 216 -8.57 2.41 6.21
CA TRP A 216 -7.74 2.31 7.40
C TRP A 216 -8.56 2.01 8.66
N LEU A 217 -9.67 2.70 8.87
CA LEU A 217 -10.55 2.46 10.02
C LEU A 217 -11.14 1.05 9.98
N ALA A 218 -11.60 0.58 8.82
CA ALA A 218 -12.08 -0.78 8.64
C ALA A 218 -11.01 -1.83 9.01
N VAL A 219 -9.76 -1.60 8.58
CA VAL A 219 -8.63 -2.46 8.94
C VAL A 219 -8.35 -2.44 10.44
N ARG A 220 -8.35 -1.27 11.08
CA ARG A 220 -8.15 -1.18 12.53
C ARG A 220 -9.22 -1.94 13.32
N ILE A 221 -10.47 -1.83 12.89
CA ILE A 221 -11.59 -2.58 13.50
C ILE A 221 -11.38 -4.09 13.29
N ALA A 222 -11.05 -4.53 12.07
CA ALA A 222 -10.83 -5.94 11.75
C ALA A 222 -9.67 -6.56 12.54
N LEU A 223 -8.61 -5.76 12.79
CA LEU A 223 -7.43 -6.17 13.55
C LEU A 223 -7.54 -5.93 15.05
N ARG A 224 -8.53 -5.16 15.50
CA ARG A 224 -8.71 -4.72 16.90
C ARG A 224 -7.48 -3.97 17.43
N VAL A 225 -7.02 -2.95 16.70
CA VAL A 225 -5.83 -2.13 17.01
C VAL A 225 -6.12 -0.64 16.91
#